data_dadbc2f6fef1e4e9fce86b27713c1689
#
_entry.id   dadbc2f6fef1e4e9fce86b27713c1689
#
_cell.length_a   1.000
_cell.length_b   1.000
_cell.length_c   1.000
_cell.angle_alpha   90.00
_cell.angle_beta   90.00
_cell.angle_gamma   90.00
#
_symmetry.space_group_name_H-M   'P 1'
#
loop_
_entity.id
_entity.type
_entity.pdbx_description
1 polymer ?
#
loop_
_entity_poly.entity_id
_entity_poly.type
_entity_poly.pdbx_seq_one_letter_code
_entity_poly.pdbx_strand_id
1 'polypeptide(L)'
;MIGGVLSSIYFQVNNEQKLKEVRDVPALALEATIPNSRVTGGGTNVEVFFRTHGNIRLVKTVGKGEFKLGTVQIDSFLSSVKVEQTWADTAYQQNLFFVHPKTKEMTNFQEDIKKVWETLQKIPDGTVAELAISFDKSYTLQELEPILYSVFEAQEMPPTPVWYALDTGLEAASDDRPRISSFEAFRFPEHIHFGNLETKQVKTKEEEVLEMMRVLSQHEEIVKQVTQRSSKELNLQKQYQYVKKHGIKVYGIVITGPSKELLKLQNSPHVRDATLGDIEFWNWFDRPSGSRH
;
A
#
# COMPACT_ATOMS: atom_id res chain seq x y z
N MET A 1 -1.40 36.41 -25.85
CA MET A 1 -0.58 36.99 -24.79
C MET A 1 -1.32 37.06 -23.43
N ILE A 2 -2.56 37.55 -23.35
CA ILE A 2 -3.32 37.67 -22.10
C ILE A 2 -3.50 36.32 -21.38
N GLY A 3 -3.82 35.24 -22.11
CA GLY A 3 -4.00 33.92 -21.51
C GLY A 3 -2.75 33.33 -20.87
N GLY A 4 -1.56 33.60 -21.42
CA GLY A 4 -0.29 33.16 -20.84
C GLY A 4 0.04 33.89 -19.54
N VAL A 5 -0.26 35.18 -19.45
CA VAL A 5 -0.03 35.98 -18.25
C VAL A 5 -0.99 35.56 -17.12
N LEU A 6 -2.27 35.35 -17.43
CA LEU A 6 -3.26 34.86 -16.47
C LEU A 6 -2.91 33.44 -15.99
N SER A 7 -2.44 32.57 -16.87
CA SER A 7 -1.96 31.25 -16.49
C SER A 7 -0.76 31.34 -15.55
N SER A 8 0.23 32.19 -15.86
CA SER A 8 1.40 32.37 -14.99
C SER A 8 1.03 32.89 -13.60
N ILE A 9 0.12 33.87 -13.54
CA ILE A 9 -0.38 34.39 -12.25
C ILE A 9 -1.14 33.31 -11.47
N TYR A 10 -2.00 32.54 -12.15
CA TYR A 10 -2.74 31.43 -11.52
C TYR A 10 -1.79 30.40 -10.92
N PHE A 11 -0.76 30.00 -11.65
CA PHE A 11 0.24 29.02 -11.15
C PHE A 11 1.14 29.61 -10.08
N GLN A 12 1.50 30.88 -10.12
CA GLN A 12 2.25 31.51 -9.03
C GLN A 12 1.47 31.55 -7.72
N VAL A 13 0.16 31.83 -7.78
CA VAL A 13 -0.71 31.93 -6.58
C VAL A 13 -1.13 30.55 -6.08
N ASN A 14 -1.30 29.54 -6.97
CA ASN A 14 -1.84 28.21 -6.63
C ASN A 14 -0.83 27.07 -6.82
N ASN A 15 0.46 27.37 -7.00
CA ASN A 15 1.46 26.36 -7.35
C ASN A 15 1.54 25.23 -6.30
N GLU A 16 1.55 25.56 -5.02
CA GLU A 16 1.60 24.57 -3.94
C GLU A 16 0.35 23.68 -3.92
N GLN A 17 -0.83 24.29 -4.07
CA GLN A 17 -2.08 23.52 -4.09
C GLN A 17 -2.14 22.58 -5.30
N LYS A 18 -1.73 23.04 -6.48
CA LYS A 18 -1.69 22.21 -7.69
C LYS A 18 -0.66 21.10 -7.62
N LEU A 19 0.49 21.35 -7.02
CA LEU A 19 1.49 20.31 -6.76
C LEU A 19 0.94 19.23 -5.82
N LYS A 20 0.23 19.64 -4.75
CA LYS A 20 -0.45 18.70 -3.84
C LYS A 20 -1.47 17.83 -4.59
N GLU A 21 -2.32 18.45 -5.42
CA GLU A 21 -3.37 17.76 -6.18
C GLU A 21 -2.84 16.82 -7.26
N VAL A 22 -1.72 17.14 -7.91
CA VAL A 22 -1.21 16.39 -9.08
C VAL A 22 -0.12 15.40 -8.71
N ARG A 23 0.57 15.57 -7.59
CA ARG A 23 1.68 14.73 -7.19
C ARG A 23 1.52 14.11 -5.79
N ASP A 24 1.35 14.95 -4.77
CA ASP A 24 1.54 14.49 -3.40
C ASP A 24 0.33 13.68 -2.86
N VAL A 25 -0.89 14.15 -3.10
CA VAL A 25 -2.10 13.38 -2.73
C VAL A 25 -2.22 12.10 -3.55
N PRO A 26 -2.05 12.11 -4.89
CA PRO A 26 -2.01 10.89 -5.68
C PRO A 26 -0.94 9.89 -5.25
N ALA A 27 0.28 10.35 -4.97
CA ALA A 27 1.37 9.50 -4.48
C ALA A 27 0.98 8.79 -3.17
N LEU A 28 0.52 9.56 -2.20
CA LEU A 28 0.08 9.04 -0.91
C LEU A 28 -1.11 8.06 -1.06
N ALA A 29 -2.07 8.37 -1.94
CA ALA A 29 -3.21 7.49 -2.21
C ALA A 29 -2.80 6.16 -2.84
N LEU A 30 -1.87 6.17 -3.79
CA LEU A 30 -1.36 4.96 -4.44
C LEU A 30 -0.62 4.07 -3.42
N GLU A 31 0.27 4.64 -2.61
CA GLU A 31 0.97 3.89 -1.56
C GLU A 31 0.02 3.32 -0.50
N ALA A 32 -1.05 4.04 -0.18
CA ALA A 32 -2.06 3.59 0.78
C ALA A 32 -3.02 2.51 0.22
N THR A 33 -3.16 2.38 -1.09
CA THR A 33 -4.17 1.51 -1.70
C THR A 33 -3.60 0.36 -2.52
N ILE A 34 -2.36 0.47 -2.99
CA ILE A 34 -1.69 -0.58 -3.74
C ILE A 34 -0.70 -1.29 -2.81
N PRO A 35 -0.87 -2.60 -2.56
CA PRO A 35 0.00 -3.31 -1.63
C PRO A 35 1.44 -3.29 -2.07
N ASN A 36 2.34 -3.12 -1.09
CA ASN A 36 3.77 -3.11 -1.28
C ASN A 36 4.24 -2.13 -2.37
N SER A 37 3.45 -1.07 -2.62
CA SER A 37 3.86 -0.02 -3.57
C SER A 37 4.62 1.09 -2.86
N ARG A 38 5.63 1.62 -3.56
CA ARG A 38 6.39 2.79 -3.16
C ARG A 38 6.61 3.71 -4.35
N VAL A 39 6.46 5.01 -4.12
CA VAL A 39 6.79 6.03 -5.12
C VAL A 39 8.29 6.26 -5.13
N THR A 40 8.94 6.02 -6.26
CA THR A 40 10.41 6.19 -6.42
C THR A 40 10.79 7.43 -7.20
N GLY A 41 9.85 8.14 -7.72
CA GLY A 41 10.09 9.37 -8.45
C GLY A 41 8.85 9.82 -9.20
N GLY A 42 8.88 11.06 -9.57
CA GLY A 42 7.82 11.70 -10.33
C GLY A 42 8.28 13.07 -10.76
N GLY A 43 7.76 13.54 -11.87
CA GLY A 43 7.94 14.89 -12.36
C GLY A 43 6.60 15.58 -12.43
N THR A 44 6.59 16.88 -12.22
CA THR A 44 5.43 17.71 -12.48
C THR A 44 5.85 18.81 -13.43
N ASN A 45 5.24 18.84 -14.59
CA ASN A 45 5.42 19.91 -15.58
C ASN A 45 4.19 20.81 -15.56
N VAL A 46 4.42 22.10 -15.40
CA VAL A 46 3.39 23.12 -15.49
C VAL A 46 3.45 23.70 -16.87
N GLU A 47 2.35 23.60 -17.61
CA GLU A 47 2.21 24.19 -18.93
C GLU A 47 1.38 25.47 -18.88
N VAL A 48 1.47 26.27 -19.94
CA VAL A 48 0.57 27.40 -20.14
C VAL A 48 -0.87 26.93 -20.30
N PHE A 49 -1.83 27.85 -20.11
CA PHE A 49 -3.26 27.57 -20.22
C PHE A 49 -3.85 26.63 -19.15
N PHE A 50 -3.37 26.75 -17.88
CA PHE A 50 -3.94 26.04 -16.73
C PHE A 50 -3.80 24.51 -16.77
N ARG A 51 -2.80 23.99 -17.49
CA ARG A 51 -2.49 22.55 -17.54
C ARG A 51 -1.32 22.20 -16.63
N THR A 52 -1.44 21.09 -15.99
CA THR A 52 -0.36 20.49 -15.18
C THR A 52 -0.31 19.00 -15.47
N HIS A 53 0.88 18.48 -15.73
CA HIS A 53 1.14 17.06 -15.95
C HIS A 53 1.97 16.51 -14.79
N GLY A 54 1.48 15.46 -14.17
CA GLY A 54 2.19 14.68 -13.17
C GLY A 54 2.52 13.28 -13.70
N ASN A 55 3.69 12.79 -13.36
CA ASN A 55 4.09 11.41 -13.62
C ASN A 55 4.61 10.80 -12.31
N ILE A 56 4.03 9.69 -11.90
CA ILE A 56 4.37 8.95 -10.68
C ILE A 56 4.86 7.56 -11.08
N ARG A 57 6.07 7.21 -10.66
CA ARG A 57 6.63 5.87 -10.85
C ARG A 57 6.49 5.05 -9.58
N LEU A 58 5.95 3.85 -9.73
CA LEU A 58 5.71 2.92 -8.65
C LEU A 58 6.63 1.71 -8.78
N VAL A 59 7.19 1.31 -7.65
CA VAL A 59 7.93 0.05 -7.49
C VAL A 59 7.32 -0.74 -6.35
N LYS A 60 7.63 -2.03 -6.31
CA LYS A 60 7.40 -2.90 -5.17
C LYS A 60 8.70 -3.52 -4.69
N THR A 61 8.72 -3.98 -3.45
CA THR A 61 9.88 -4.60 -2.83
C THR A 61 9.65 -6.11 -2.67
N VAL A 62 10.55 -6.92 -3.22
CA VAL A 62 10.58 -8.37 -2.96
C VAL A 62 11.97 -8.74 -2.48
N GLY A 63 12.08 -9.21 -1.26
CA GLY A 63 13.37 -9.29 -0.57
C GLY A 63 13.97 -7.91 -0.37
N LYS A 64 15.17 -7.67 -0.91
CA LYS A 64 15.85 -6.36 -0.94
C LYS A 64 15.81 -5.72 -2.34
N GLY A 65 15.22 -6.38 -3.33
CA GLY A 65 15.10 -5.89 -4.70
C GLY A 65 13.88 -4.99 -4.89
N GLU A 66 14.05 -3.97 -5.73
CA GLU A 66 12.97 -3.10 -6.17
C GLU A 66 12.59 -3.45 -7.60
N PHE A 67 11.31 -3.68 -7.82
CA PHE A 67 10.75 -4.08 -9.11
C PHE A 67 9.75 -3.04 -9.58
N LYS A 68 9.81 -2.69 -10.87
CA LYS A 68 8.86 -1.76 -11.47
C LYS A 68 7.45 -2.32 -11.36
N LEU A 69 6.56 -1.60 -10.70
CA LEU A 69 5.15 -1.94 -10.59
C LEU A 69 4.33 -1.26 -11.68
N GLY A 70 4.60 0.03 -11.95
CA GLY A 70 3.89 0.78 -12.98
C GLY A 70 4.22 2.26 -12.99
N THR A 71 3.46 2.98 -13.81
CA THR A 71 3.47 4.45 -13.90
C THR A 71 2.05 4.98 -13.90
N VAL A 72 1.84 6.09 -13.22
CA VAL A 72 0.56 6.82 -13.20
C VAL A 72 0.80 8.21 -13.73
N GLN A 73 0.11 8.57 -14.81
CA GLN A 73 0.10 9.90 -15.41
C GLN A 73 -1.16 10.64 -14.97
N ILE A 74 -1.00 11.87 -14.57
CA ILE A 74 -2.08 12.71 -14.06
C ILE A 74 -2.07 14.03 -14.83
N ASP A 75 -3.11 14.26 -15.60
CA ASP A 75 -3.32 15.49 -16.35
C ASP A 75 -4.39 16.32 -15.67
N SER A 76 -4.05 17.53 -15.25
CA SER A 76 -4.99 18.48 -14.67
C SER A 76 -5.18 19.67 -15.59
N PHE A 77 -6.44 20.01 -15.87
CA PHE A 77 -6.84 21.20 -16.60
C PHE A 77 -7.96 21.90 -15.82
N LEU A 78 -7.69 23.08 -15.29
CA LEU A 78 -8.58 23.79 -14.35
C LEU A 78 -8.93 22.90 -13.15
N SER A 79 -10.18 22.46 -13.04
CA SER A 79 -10.67 21.55 -12.01
C SER A 79 -10.85 20.10 -12.49
N SER A 80 -10.57 19.83 -13.77
CA SER A 80 -10.66 18.47 -14.32
C SER A 80 -9.34 17.75 -14.16
N VAL A 81 -9.38 16.50 -13.67
CA VAL A 81 -8.23 15.62 -13.53
C VAL A 81 -8.47 14.36 -14.35
N LYS A 82 -7.52 14.00 -15.21
CA LYS A 82 -7.51 12.74 -15.95
C LYS A 82 -6.35 11.90 -15.45
N VAL A 83 -6.60 10.63 -15.19
CA VAL A 83 -5.59 9.68 -14.70
C VAL A 83 -5.45 8.52 -15.68
N GLU A 84 -4.22 8.26 -16.10
CA GLU A 84 -3.85 7.10 -16.92
C GLU A 84 -2.86 6.23 -16.14
N GLN A 85 -3.14 4.94 -16.03
CA GLN A 85 -2.31 3.98 -15.32
C GLN A 85 -1.73 2.97 -16.31
N THR A 86 -0.42 2.74 -16.22
CA THR A 86 0.27 1.72 -17.01
C THR A 86 1.01 0.80 -16.07
N TRP A 87 0.65 -0.47 -16.04
CA TRP A 87 1.21 -1.48 -15.15
C TRP A 87 2.22 -2.35 -15.87
N ALA A 88 3.24 -2.81 -15.16
CA ALA A 88 4.18 -3.80 -15.67
C ALA A 88 3.45 -5.15 -15.80
N ASP A 89 3.70 -5.87 -16.90
CA ASP A 89 2.87 -6.99 -17.40
C ASP A 89 2.58 -8.12 -16.40
N THR A 90 3.40 -8.33 -15.40
CA THR A 90 3.26 -9.47 -14.48
C THR A 90 3.05 -9.06 -13.02
N ALA A 91 3.63 -7.95 -12.60
CA ALA A 91 3.71 -7.58 -11.18
C ALA A 91 2.37 -7.15 -10.57
N TYR A 92 1.42 -6.74 -11.39
CA TYR A 92 0.13 -6.23 -10.91
C TYR A 92 -0.96 -7.31 -10.83
N GLN A 93 -0.77 -8.45 -11.48
CA GLN A 93 -1.81 -9.49 -11.57
C GLN A 93 -1.86 -10.42 -10.36
N GLN A 94 -0.89 -10.37 -9.48
CA GLN A 94 -0.93 -11.16 -8.25
C GLN A 94 -1.78 -10.44 -7.20
N ASN A 95 -3.05 -10.80 -7.18
CA ASN A 95 -3.98 -10.32 -6.17
C ASN A 95 -3.61 -10.91 -4.81
N LEU A 96 -3.02 -10.09 -3.96
CA LEU A 96 -2.90 -10.42 -2.55
C LEU A 96 -4.29 -10.30 -1.91
N PHE A 97 -4.64 -11.25 -1.06
CA PHE A 97 -5.91 -11.27 -0.36
C PHE A 97 -5.70 -11.26 1.14
N PHE A 98 -6.69 -10.72 1.83
CA PHE A 98 -6.77 -10.73 3.29
C PHE A 98 -8.12 -11.25 3.74
N VAL A 99 -8.15 -11.86 4.90
CA VAL A 99 -9.37 -12.29 5.58
C VAL A 99 -9.51 -11.52 6.88
N HIS A 100 -10.60 -10.77 7.01
CA HIS A 100 -10.86 -10.04 8.26
C HIS A 100 -11.20 -11.03 9.39
N PRO A 101 -10.74 -10.80 10.64
CA PRO A 101 -10.95 -11.74 11.76
C PRO A 101 -12.41 -12.08 12.05
N LYS A 102 -13.33 -11.17 11.77
CA LYS A 102 -14.77 -11.39 11.96
C LYS A 102 -15.42 -12.28 10.89
N THR A 103 -14.71 -12.62 9.81
CA THR A 103 -15.20 -13.53 8.78
C THR A 103 -15.39 -14.93 9.35
N LYS A 104 -16.60 -15.48 9.23
CA LYS A 104 -16.97 -16.76 9.85
C LYS A 104 -16.61 -17.97 8.98
N GLU A 105 -16.74 -17.86 7.66
CA GLU A 105 -16.53 -18.97 6.74
C GLU A 105 -15.09 -19.02 6.20
N MET A 106 -14.34 -20.03 6.64
CA MET A 106 -12.95 -20.28 6.19
C MET A 106 -12.78 -21.58 5.43
N THR A 107 -13.82 -22.43 5.37
CA THR A 107 -13.71 -23.79 4.80
C THR A 107 -13.27 -23.79 3.34
N ASN A 108 -13.65 -22.79 2.57
CA ASN A 108 -13.34 -22.73 1.13
C ASN A 108 -11.90 -22.32 0.81
N PHE A 109 -11.10 -21.85 1.81
CA PHE A 109 -9.75 -21.32 1.59
C PHE A 109 -8.64 -22.20 2.17
N GLN A 110 -8.98 -23.24 2.90
CA GLN A 110 -8.00 -24.12 3.54
C GLN A 110 -7.08 -24.79 2.53
N GLU A 111 -7.60 -25.18 1.37
CA GLU A 111 -6.82 -25.75 0.29
C GLU A 111 -5.85 -24.73 -0.33
N ASP A 112 -6.28 -23.47 -0.48
CA ASP A 112 -5.44 -22.42 -1.03
C ASP A 112 -4.31 -22.05 -0.06
N ILE A 113 -4.61 -21.93 1.23
CA ILE A 113 -3.61 -21.70 2.28
C ILE A 113 -2.58 -22.85 2.30
N LYS A 114 -3.04 -24.09 2.21
CA LYS A 114 -2.16 -25.26 2.14
C LYS A 114 -1.21 -25.19 0.93
N LYS A 115 -1.71 -24.82 -0.24
CA LYS A 115 -0.90 -24.64 -1.46
C LYS A 115 0.17 -23.54 -1.29
N VAL A 116 -0.13 -22.45 -0.58
CA VAL A 116 0.87 -21.41 -0.26
C VAL A 116 2.04 -22.02 0.50
N TRP A 117 1.76 -22.73 1.58
CA TRP A 117 2.80 -23.35 2.42
C TRP A 117 3.57 -24.45 1.68
N GLU A 118 2.88 -25.30 0.91
CA GLU A 118 3.52 -26.31 0.07
C GLU A 118 4.42 -25.68 -1.00
N THR A 119 4.04 -24.54 -1.57
CA THR A 119 4.86 -23.81 -2.53
C THR A 119 6.12 -23.26 -1.88
N LEU A 120 5.99 -22.56 -0.75
CA LEU A 120 7.14 -22.07 0.03
C LEU A 120 8.09 -23.18 0.47
N GLN A 121 7.56 -24.35 0.74
CA GLN A 121 8.36 -25.53 1.08
C GLN A 121 9.15 -26.08 -0.13
N LYS A 122 8.57 -26.05 -1.33
CA LYS A 122 9.14 -26.62 -2.56
C LYS A 122 10.12 -25.70 -3.28
N ILE A 123 9.96 -24.37 -3.17
CA ILE A 123 10.87 -23.44 -3.84
C ILE A 123 12.28 -23.51 -3.25
N PRO A 124 13.34 -23.26 -4.05
CA PRO A 124 14.73 -23.36 -3.60
C PRO A 124 15.07 -22.42 -2.43
N ASP A 125 16.05 -22.83 -1.62
CA ASP A 125 16.57 -22.03 -0.50
C ASP A 125 17.15 -20.66 -0.94
N GLY A 126 17.60 -20.55 -2.17
CA GLY A 126 18.15 -19.31 -2.74
C GLY A 126 17.09 -18.34 -3.27
N THR A 127 15.90 -18.26 -2.64
CA THR A 127 14.82 -17.38 -3.07
C THR A 127 14.33 -16.48 -1.94
N VAL A 128 13.78 -15.34 -2.34
CA VAL A 128 12.97 -14.44 -1.51
C VAL A 128 11.54 -14.39 -2.02
N ALA A 129 10.59 -14.11 -1.16
CA ALA A 129 9.19 -14.05 -1.55
C ALA A 129 8.47 -12.88 -0.88
N GLU A 130 7.33 -12.53 -1.44
CA GLU A 130 6.31 -11.66 -0.88
C GLU A 130 5.16 -12.53 -0.37
N LEU A 131 4.69 -12.27 0.84
CA LEU A 131 3.60 -13.01 1.47
C LEU A 131 2.64 -12.04 2.13
N ALA A 132 1.35 -12.11 1.78
CA ALA A 132 0.30 -11.48 2.56
C ALA A 132 -0.22 -12.48 3.59
N ILE A 133 -0.28 -12.07 4.85
CA ILE A 133 -0.87 -12.87 5.93
C ILE A 133 -1.99 -12.12 6.62
N SER A 134 -3.03 -12.85 7.02
CA SER A 134 -4.13 -12.35 7.84
C SER A 134 -4.05 -12.94 9.23
N PHE A 135 -4.37 -12.14 10.23
CA PHE A 135 -4.30 -12.55 11.62
C PHE A 135 -5.63 -13.10 12.14
N ASP A 136 -5.54 -13.85 13.23
CA ASP A 136 -6.66 -14.40 13.98
C ASP A 136 -7.54 -13.32 14.62
N LYS A 137 -6.96 -12.17 14.95
CA LYS A 137 -7.64 -10.95 15.42
C LYS A 137 -6.95 -9.69 14.91
N SER A 138 -7.56 -8.52 15.10
CA SER A 138 -6.90 -7.24 14.84
C SER A 138 -5.96 -6.88 15.99
N TYR A 139 -4.70 -6.56 15.68
CA TYR A 139 -3.62 -6.21 16.61
C TYR A 139 -3.27 -4.74 16.53
N THR A 140 -2.87 -4.13 17.64
CA THR A 140 -2.14 -2.86 17.61
C THR A 140 -0.73 -3.08 17.08
N LEU A 141 -0.05 -2.03 16.64
CA LEU A 141 1.35 -2.15 16.18
C LEU A 141 2.27 -2.64 17.30
N GLN A 142 2.03 -2.20 18.54
CA GLN A 142 2.80 -2.62 19.70
C GLN A 142 2.59 -4.11 20.06
N GLU A 143 1.39 -4.66 19.82
CA GLU A 143 1.13 -6.10 20.01
C GLU A 143 1.72 -6.96 18.90
N LEU A 144 1.81 -6.40 17.67
CA LEU A 144 2.27 -7.12 16.48
C LEU A 144 3.79 -7.35 16.50
N GLU A 145 4.57 -6.36 16.94
CA GLU A 145 6.02 -6.43 16.94
C GLU A 145 6.57 -7.66 17.69
N PRO A 146 6.19 -7.95 18.96
CA PRO A 146 6.67 -9.14 19.66
C PRO A 146 6.19 -10.46 19.02
N ILE A 147 5.03 -10.48 18.35
CA ILE A 147 4.55 -11.66 17.62
C ILE A 147 5.48 -11.99 16.46
N LEU A 148 5.81 -11.00 15.63
CA LEU A 148 6.74 -11.18 14.51
C LEU A 148 8.14 -11.52 15.01
N TYR A 149 8.61 -10.84 16.05
CA TYR A 149 9.89 -11.14 16.67
C TYR A 149 9.98 -12.59 17.15
N SER A 150 8.97 -13.12 17.81
CA SER A 150 8.97 -14.50 18.31
C SER A 150 9.05 -15.56 17.20
N VAL A 151 8.53 -15.26 16.00
CA VAL A 151 8.61 -16.16 14.85
C VAL A 151 10.01 -16.13 14.22
N PHE A 152 10.70 -14.99 14.28
CA PHE A 152 11.97 -14.75 13.56
C PHE A 152 13.17 -14.53 14.48
N GLU A 153 13.05 -14.82 15.79
CA GLU A 153 14.00 -14.48 16.86
C GLU A 153 15.46 -14.89 16.60
N ALA A 154 15.68 -15.97 15.84
CA ALA A 154 17.04 -16.48 15.59
C ALA A 154 17.72 -15.85 14.36
N GLN A 155 17.14 -14.82 13.73
CA GLN A 155 17.63 -14.28 12.47
C GLN A 155 18.40 -12.98 12.67
N GLU A 156 19.60 -12.89 12.07
CA GLU A 156 20.34 -11.63 11.97
C GLU A 156 19.58 -10.59 11.13
N MET A 157 18.82 -11.04 10.14
CA MET A 157 18.02 -10.21 9.25
C MET A 157 16.65 -10.86 9.03
N PRO A 158 15.67 -10.55 9.87
CA PRO A 158 14.34 -11.14 9.77
C PRO A 158 13.58 -10.63 8.54
N PRO A 159 12.59 -11.39 8.03
CA PRO A 159 11.63 -10.89 7.06
C PRO A 159 11.02 -9.56 7.51
N THR A 160 10.78 -8.67 6.56
CA THR A 160 10.39 -7.29 6.85
C THR A 160 8.95 -7.05 6.42
N PRO A 161 8.05 -6.59 7.31
CA PRO A 161 6.77 -6.06 6.92
C PRO A 161 6.96 -4.84 6.02
N VAL A 162 6.22 -4.78 4.92
CA VAL A 162 6.28 -3.66 3.97
C VAL A 162 4.97 -2.91 3.88
N TRP A 163 3.89 -3.48 4.42
CA TRP A 163 2.57 -2.93 4.29
C TRP A 163 1.56 -3.58 5.26
N TYR A 164 0.58 -2.82 5.77
CA TYR A 164 -0.31 -3.21 6.85
C TYR A 164 -1.78 -3.04 6.47
N ALA A 165 -2.60 -4.07 6.61
CA ALA A 165 -4.04 -4.03 6.40
C ALA A 165 -4.73 -3.48 7.65
N LEU A 166 -5.32 -2.28 7.54
CA LEU A 166 -5.90 -1.53 8.64
C LEU A 166 -7.38 -1.91 8.85
N ASP A 167 -7.77 -2.19 10.09
CA ASP A 167 -9.18 -2.36 10.47
C ASP A 167 -9.86 -0.99 10.50
N THR A 168 -10.66 -0.69 9.50
CA THR A 168 -11.38 0.57 9.35
C THR A 168 -12.86 0.46 9.71
N GLY A 169 -13.29 -0.73 10.13
CA GLY A 169 -14.66 -1.04 10.49
C GLY A 169 -15.62 -1.24 9.31
N LEU A 170 -15.15 -1.04 8.07
CA LEU A 170 -15.93 -1.29 6.86
C LEU A 170 -15.73 -2.72 6.33
N GLU A 171 -14.60 -3.34 6.61
CA GLU A 171 -14.22 -4.67 6.14
C GLU A 171 -15.16 -5.78 6.64
N ALA A 172 -15.79 -5.56 7.80
CA ALA A 172 -16.71 -6.51 8.41
C ALA A 172 -18.12 -6.50 7.78
N ALA A 173 -18.40 -5.59 6.86
CA ALA A 173 -19.75 -5.39 6.32
C ALA A 173 -20.07 -6.28 5.10
N SER A 174 -19.14 -7.12 4.65
CA SER A 174 -19.29 -7.92 3.43
C SER A 174 -19.28 -9.41 3.73
N ASP A 175 -20.41 -9.93 4.24
CA ASP A 175 -20.59 -11.38 4.47
C ASP A 175 -20.50 -12.21 3.16
N ASP A 176 -20.74 -11.58 2.00
CA ASP A 176 -20.75 -12.25 0.70
C ASP A 176 -19.34 -12.46 0.09
N ARG A 177 -18.33 -11.81 0.64
CA ARG A 177 -16.93 -11.92 0.17
C ARG A 177 -15.97 -12.08 1.35
N PRO A 178 -15.65 -13.32 1.71
CA PRO A 178 -14.81 -13.61 2.88
C PRO A 178 -13.34 -13.20 2.70
N ARG A 179 -12.86 -13.09 1.45
CA ARG A 179 -11.54 -12.54 1.12
C ARG A 179 -11.65 -11.12 0.58
N ILE A 180 -10.89 -10.22 1.18
CA ILE A 180 -10.78 -8.83 0.79
C ILE A 180 -9.57 -8.72 -0.12
N SER A 181 -9.81 -8.33 -1.37
CA SER A 181 -8.70 -8.04 -2.27
C SER A 181 -7.83 -6.95 -1.69
N SER A 182 -6.55 -7.07 -1.93
CA SER A 182 -5.59 -6.04 -1.56
C SER A 182 -5.95 -4.66 -2.13
N PHE A 183 -6.77 -4.56 -3.14
CA PHE A 183 -7.26 -3.29 -3.69
C PHE A 183 -8.49 -2.72 -2.96
N GLU A 184 -9.22 -3.52 -2.18
CA GLU A 184 -10.47 -3.11 -1.53
C GLU A 184 -10.30 -2.57 -0.12
N ALA A 185 -9.27 -2.99 0.62
CA ALA A 185 -9.04 -2.52 1.97
C ALA A 185 -8.26 -1.19 2.00
N PHE A 186 -8.38 -0.43 3.08
CA PHE A 186 -7.53 0.73 3.35
C PHE A 186 -6.31 0.31 4.18
N ARG A 187 -5.16 0.95 3.96
CA ARG A 187 -3.89 0.44 4.49
C ARG A 187 -2.82 1.51 4.56
N PHE A 188 -1.66 1.12 5.07
CA PHE A 188 -0.50 2.00 5.09
C PHE A 188 0.80 1.23 4.84
N PRO A 189 1.77 1.84 4.15
CA PRO A 189 3.11 1.31 3.97
C PRO A 189 3.93 1.44 5.27
N GLU A 190 5.02 0.68 5.35
CA GLU A 190 5.97 0.82 6.46
C GLU A 190 6.50 2.26 6.60
N HIS A 191 6.74 2.93 5.48
CA HIS A 191 7.16 4.33 5.45
C HIS A 191 6.15 5.18 4.68
N ILE A 192 5.56 6.16 5.35
CA ILE A 192 4.57 7.09 4.77
C ILE A 192 5.28 8.36 4.31
N HIS A 193 5.13 8.71 3.03
CA HIS A 193 5.76 9.89 2.46
C HIS A 193 4.71 10.95 2.14
N PHE A 194 4.71 12.04 2.87
CA PHE A 194 3.75 13.14 2.69
C PHE A 194 4.15 14.14 1.60
N GLY A 195 5.39 14.10 1.10
CA GLY A 195 5.86 15.09 0.13
C GLY A 195 5.79 16.51 0.70
N ASN A 196 5.13 17.42 -0.03
CA ASN A 196 4.89 18.81 0.40
C ASN A 196 3.50 19.02 1.01
N LEU A 197 2.81 17.95 1.41
CA LEU A 197 1.51 18.08 2.06
C LEU A 197 1.66 18.75 3.44
N GLU A 198 0.70 19.60 3.78
CA GLU A 198 0.63 20.19 5.11
C GLU A 198 0.18 19.13 6.11
N THR A 199 1.10 18.72 6.96
CA THR A 199 0.87 17.70 7.98
C THR A 199 1.08 18.28 9.37
N LYS A 200 0.42 17.69 10.34
CA LYS A 200 0.73 17.94 11.74
C LYS A 200 2.08 17.31 12.08
N GLN A 201 2.75 17.86 13.06
CA GLN A 201 3.94 17.21 13.62
C GLN A 201 3.52 15.85 14.23
N VAL A 202 4.09 14.78 13.72
CA VAL A 202 3.84 13.41 14.17
C VAL A 202 5.08 12.85 14.85
N LYS A 203 4.89 12.06 15.90
CA LYS A 203 5.99 11.48 16.70
C LYS A 203 5.94 9.96 16.74
N THR A 204 4.77 9.38 16.49
CA THR A 204 4.58 7.94 16.50
C THR A 204 4.03 7.46 15.17
N LYS A 205 4.16 6.16 14.90
CA LYS A 205 3.62 5.55 13.68
C LYS A 205 2.09 5.66 13.63
N GLU A 206 1.44 5.54 14.76
CA GLU A 206 -0.01 5.68 14.87
C GLU A 206 -0.47 7.09 14.51
N GLU A 207 0.24 8.13 14.98
CA GLU A 207 -0.04 9.52 14.61
C GLU A 207 0.18 9.74 13.11
N GLU A 208 1.24 9.14 12.54
CA GLU A 208 1.54 9.21 11.11
C GLU A 208 0.43 8.59 10.26
N VAL A 209 -0.08 7.41 10.63
CA VAL A 209 -1.19 6.75 9.95
C VAL A 209 -2.49 7.55 10.06
N LEU A 210 -2.80 8.10 11.23
CA LEU A 210 -3.98 8.95 11.41
C LEU A 210 -3.89 10.23 10.57
N GLU A 211 -2.70 10.82 10.46
CA GLU A 211 -2.48 12.01 9.65
C GLU A 211 -2.61 11.70 8.16
N MET A 212 -2.07 10.58 7.69
CA MET A 212 -2.29 10.08 6.34
C MET A 212 -3.79 9.94 6.02
N MET A 213 -4.54 9.29 6.90
CA MET A 213 -5.99 9.13 6.72
C MET A 213 -6.72 10.46 6.71
N ARG A 214 -6.33 11.41 7.57
CA ARG A 214 -6.89 12.76 7.61
C ARG A 214 -6.69 13.46 6.27
N VAL A 215 -5.46 13.47 5.76
CA VAL A 215 -5.12 14.09 4.48
C VAL A 215 -5.92 13.47 3.34
N LEU A 216 -5.91 12.13 3.23
CA LEU A 216 -6.63 11.44 2.17
C LEU A 216 -8.15 11.65 2.25
N SER A 217 -8.72 11.71 3.46
CA SER A 217 -10.16 11.98 3.64
C SER A 217 -10.58 13.39 3.23
N GLN A 218 -9.67 14.37 3.29
CA GLN A 218 -9.90 15.73 2.83
C GLN A 218 -9.81 15.85 1.29
N HIS A 219 -9.18 14.90 0.62
CA HIS A 219 -8.98 14.87 -0.83
C HIS A 219 -9.65 13.64 -1.49
N GLU A 220 -10.76 13.17 -0.94
CA GLU A 220 -11.41 11.92 -1.36
C GLU A 220 -11.71 11.86 -2.86
N GLU A 221 -12.06 12.98 -3.51
CA GLU A 221 -12.32 13.02 -4.96
C GLU A 221 -11.07 12.72 -5.79
N ILE A 222 -9.92 13.25 -5.40
CA ILE A 222 -8.63 12.95 -6.05
C ILE A 222 -8.28 11.48 -5.83
N VAL A 223 -8.45 10.98 -4.60
CA VAL A 223 -8.18 9.57 -4.27
C VAL A 223 -9.03 8.63 -5.12
N LYS A 224 -10.34 8.91 -5.30
CA LYS A 224 -11.24 8.14 -6.17
C LYS A 224 -10.73 8.08 -7.60
N GLN A 225 -10.36 9.22 -8.16
CA GLN A 225 -9.88 9.30 -9.53
C GLN A 225 -8.58 8.52 -9.72
N VAL A 226 -7.63 8.71 -8.80
CA VAL A 226 -6.30 8.07 -8.86
C VAL A 226 -6.38 6.57 -8.61
N THR A 227 -7.26 6.11 -7.73
CA THR A 227 -7.41 4.69 -7.42
C THR A 227 -8.48 4.00 -8.29
N GLN A 228 -9.19 4.76 -9.11
CA GLN A 228 -10.32 4.30 -9.94
C GLN A 228 -11.43 3.60 -9.13
N ARG A 229 -11.63 4.05 -7.89
CA ARG A 229 -12.62 3.49 -6.95
C ARG A 229 -13.84 4.40 -6.80
N SER A 230 -14.98 3.79 -6.50
CA SER A 230 -16.21 4.52 -6.22
C SER A 230 -16.24 5.06 -4.78
N SER A 231 -17.08 6.07 -4.54
CA SER A 231 -17.32 6.62 -3.19
C SER A 231 -17.85 5.59 -2.20
N LYS A 232 -18.61 4.59 -2.68
CA LYS A 232 -19.13 3.51 -1.84
C LYS A 232 -18.03 2.59 -1.33
N GLU A 233 -16.97 2.43 -2.13
CA GLU A 233 -15.83 1.57 -1.80
C GLU A 233 -14.81 2.28 -0.90
N LEU A 234 -14.59 3.57 -1.11
CA LEU A 234 -13.59 4.31 -0.33
C LEU A 234 -14.15 4.84 0.99
N ASN A 235 -15.15 5.70 0.97
CA ASN A 235 -15.75 6.33 2.16
C ASN A 235 -14.72 6.76 3.23
N LEU A 236 -13.66 7.48 2.79
CA LEU A 236 -12.46 7.75 3.58
C LEU A 236 -12.74 8.52 4.86
N GLN A 237 -13.70 9.46 4.81
CA GLN A 237 -14.09 10.22 5.99
C GLN A 237 -14.63 9.30 7.10
N LYS A 238 -15.43 8.32 6.74
CA LYS A 238 -16.01 7.34 7.68
C LYS A 238 -14.94 6.43 8.27
N GLN A 239 -14.03 5.96 7.43
CA GLN A 239 -12.87 5.15 7.84
C GLN A 239 -11.98 5.94 8.81
N TYR A 240 -11.64 7.18 8.49
CA TYR A 240 -10.86 8.06 9.36
C TYR A 240 -11.52 8.24 10.73
N GLN A 241 -12.84 8.54 10.78
CA GLN A 241 -13.55 8.71 12.03
C GLN A 241 -13.58 7.42 12.86
N TYR A 242 -13.74 6.27 12.20
CA TYR A 242 -13.69 4.98 12.89
C TYR A 242 -12.32 4.74 13.54
N VAL A 243 -11.25 4.87 12.77
CA VAL A 243 -9.88 4.64 13.26
C VAL A 243 -9.48 5.64 14.34
N LYS A 244 -9.85 6.92 14.17
CA LYS A 244 -9.64 7.95 15.18
C LYS A 244 -10.30 7.61 16.53
N LYS A 245 -11.47 6.96 16.50
CA LYS A 245 -12.23 6.56 17.69
C LYS A 245 -11.70 5.27 18.32
N HIS A 246 -11.30 4.28 17.52
CA HIS A 246 -10.99 2.93 17.99
C HIS A 246 -9.50 2.61 18.04
N GLY A 247 -8.64 3.55 17.58
CA GLY A 247 -7.19 3.35 17.48
C GLY A 247 -6.77 2.60 16.21
N ILE A 248 -5.48 2.60 15.97
CA ILE A 248 -4.86 1.86 14.87
C ILE A 248 -4.82 0.37 15.22
N LYS A 249 -5.46 -0.43 14.39
CA LYS A 249 -5.45 -1.89 14.50
C LYS A 249 -5.27 -2.50 13.12
N VAL A 250 -4.42 -3.48 12.99
CA VAL A 250 -4.13 -4.20 11.75
C VAL A 250 -4.61 -5.64 11.84
N TYR A 251 -5.22 -6.14 10.79
CA TYR A 251 -5.69 -7.52 10.70
C TYR A 251 -4.89 -8.38 9.72
N GLY A 252 -3.88 -7.79 9.07
CA GLY A 252 -2.98 -8.48 8.19
C GLY A 252 -1.79 -7.60 7.79
N ILE A 253 -0.76 -8.22 7.23
CA ILE A 253 0.42 -7.54 6.71
C ILE A 253 0.86 -8.15 5.38
N VAL A 254 1.56 -7.37 4.57
CA VAL A 254 2.45 -7.90 3.53
C VAL A 254 3.87 -7.89 4.09
N ILE A 255 4.51 -9.03 4.02
CA ILE A 255 5.88 -9.25 4.52
C ILE A 255 6.73 -9.83 3.39
N THR A 256 7.99 -9.43 3.32
CA THR A 256 8.94 -9.96 2.34
C THR A 256 10.23 -10.41 3.00
N GLY A 257 10.85 -11.43 2.44
CA GLY A 257 12.11 -11.98 2.95
C GLY A 257 12.45 -13.35 2.37
N PRO A 258 13.46 -14.01 2.94
CA PRO A 258 13.83 -15.37 2.55
C PRO A 258 12.64 -16.31 2.65
N SER A 259 12.36 -17.05 1.57
CA SER A 259 11.17 -17.89 1.47
C SER A 259 11.08 -18.96 2.58
N LYS A 260 12.21 -19.49 3.01
CA LYS A 260 12.26 -20.47 4.10
C LYS A 260 12.02 -19.86 5.48
N GLU A 261 12.35 -18.59 5.64
CA GLU A 261 12.01 -17.86 6.87
C GLU A 261 10.52 -17.54 6.92
N LEU A 262 9.94 -17.11 5.80
CA LEU A 262 8.50 -16.87 5.70
C LEU A 262 7.67 -18.13 5.99
N LEU A 263 8.20 -19.32 5.66
CA LEU A 263 7.55 -20.59 5.95
C LEU A 263 7.31 -20.83 7.45
N LYS A 264 8.11 -20.23 8.34
CA LYS A 264 7.93 -20.32 9.82
C LYS A 264 6.58 -19.79 10.27
N LEU A 265 6.00 -18.84 9.53
CA LEU A 265 4.67 -18.27 9.81
C LEU A 265 3.55 -19.32 9.74
N GLN A 266 3.75 -20.44 9.03
CA GLN A 266 2.79 -21.55 8.96
C GLN A 266 2.40 -22.09 10.35
N ASN A 267 3.36 -22.09 11.27
CA ASN A 267 3.17 -22.64 12.61
C ASN A 267 2.73 -21.61 13.65
N SER A 268 2.57 -20.36 13.25
CA SER A 268 2.14 -19.31 14.16
C SER A 268 0.62 -19.41 14.43
N PRO A 269 0.19 -19.48 15.70
CA PRO A 269 -1.23 -19.51 16.02
C PRO A 269 -1.95 -18.20 15.70
N HIS A 270 -1.20 -17.14 15.40
CA HIS A 270 -1.72 -15.83 15.06
C HIS A 270 -2.03 -15.68 13.56
N VAL A 271 -1.55 -16.62 12.72
CA VAL A 271 -1.77 -16.58 11.27
C VAL A 271 -2.99 -17.41 10.90
N ARG A 272 -3.96 -16.77 10.28
CA ARG A 272 -5.24 -17.37 9.89
C ARG A 272 -5.34 -17.66 8.40
N ASP A 273 -4.78 -16.79 7.55
CA ASP A 273 -4.78 -16.92 6.09
C ASP A 273 -3.44 -16.42 5.53
N ALA A 274 -3.07 -16.96 4.38
CA ALA A 274 -1.87 -16.57 3.66
C ALA A 274 -2.11 -16.55 2.15
N THR A 275 -1.53 -15.57 1.47
CA THR A 275 -1.50 -15.48 0.01
C THR A 275 -0.07 -15.20 -0.43
N LEU A 276 0.46 -16.05 -1.30
CA LEU A 276 1.81 -15.91 -1.86
C LEU A 276 1.76 -14.88 -3.00
N GLY A 277 2.64 -13.89 -2.92
CA GLY A 277 2.91 -12.91 -3.95
C GLY A 277 4.07 -13.33 -4.85
N ASP A 278 4.91 -12.36 -5.23
CA ASP A 278 6.04 -12.62 -6.12
C ASP A 278 7.16 -13.39 -5.42
N ILE A 279 7.90 -14.14 -6.22
CA ILE A 279 9.07 -14.91 -5.80
C ILE A 279 10.23 -14.47 -6.69
N GLU A 280 11.38 -14.17 -6.06
CA GLU A 280 12.57 -13.72 -6.75
C GLU A 280 13.80 -14.53 -6.30
N PHE A 281 14.87 -14.47 -7.09
CA PHE A 281 16.15 -15.05 -6.69
C PHE A 281 16.70 -14.27 -5.49
N TRP A 282 17.58 -14.93 -4.72
CA TRP A 282 18.15 -14.39 -3.50
C TRP A 282 18.81 -13.02 -3.70
N ASN A 283 18.29 -12.01 -3.01
CA ASN A 283 18.79 -10.64 -2.99
C ASN A 283 18.84 -10.07 -1.58
N TRP A 284 18.75 -10.94 -0.54
CA TRP A 284 18.53 -10.51 0.83
C TRP A 284 19.73 -9.79 1.46
N PHE A 285 20.95 -10.20 1.08
CA PHE A 285 22.18 -9.60 1.57
C PHE A 285 22.76 -8.55 0.62
N ASP A 286 22.37 -8.55 -0.62
CA ASP A 286 22.86 -7.59 -1.61
C ASP A 286 22.18 -6.23 -1.40
N ARG A 287 23.01 -5.19 -1.27
CA ARG A 287 22.49 -3.82 -1.45
C ARG A 287 22.07 -3.69 -2.91
N PRO A 288 20.91 -3.07 -3.21
CA PRO A 288 20.52 -2.82 -4.59
C PRO A 288 21.63 -2.01 -5.26
N SER A 289 22.45 -2.66 -6.07
CA SER A 289 23.33 -1.96 -7.00
C SER A 289 22.40 -1.31 -8.02
N GLY A 290 22.33 0.02 -7.99
CA GLY A 290 21.43 0.89 -8.73
C GLY A 290 20.73 0.29 -9.94
N SER A 291 19.43 0.49 -9.99
CA SER A 291 18.49 0.31 -11.09
C SER A 291 19.06 -0.38 -12.33
N ARG A 292 18.71 -1.64 -12.52
CA ARG A 292 18.76 -2.24 -13.86
C ARG A 292 17.61 -1.63 -14.66
N HIS A 293 17.99 -1.04 -15.77
CA HIS A 293 17.16 -0.28 -16.72
C HIS A 293 15.98 -1.08 -17.29
#